data_da83a3f2f0be36c04efd7a9f8ef423d8
#
_entry.id   da83a3f2f0be36c04efd7a9f8ef423d8
#
_cell.length_a   1.000
_cell.length_b   1.000
_cell.length_c   1.000
_cell.angle_alpha   90.00
_cell.angle_beta   90.00
_cell.angle_gamma   90.00
#
_symmetry.space_group_name_H-M   'P 1'
#
loop_
_entity.id
_entity.type
_entity.pdbx_description
1 polymer ?
#
loop_
_entity_poly.entity_id
_entity_poly.type
_entity_poly.pdbx_seq_one_letter_code
_entity_poly.pdbx_strand_id
1 'polypeptide(L)'
;MLGNGPAWFGGGPHGKGVPSRKPPRRAAYPVNAHGLAVLEPHWGAGRPPRITDQDEAFVVEIARRRPQKLGLPFTHWSIRKLANYLSGRYRRTDPAQMPHRIVRIGRERVRRILHSHDITFQRTRTWKESRDPAKDAKLDRIEEVMSRFPDRVFAFDQFGPLSIRPCHGTCWAGTKHPDRLPATYHRYHGVRYFHGCYDLARDQLWGVLHEHKGGAHTLAALKSIRAARPDGAPIYIVCDNLSCNTTAAIRTWAAAHKVELCPTPTNASWADPIEAQFGPLRTFTMANSDHPSHAALARRLHAYLRWRNANARDPRVLDAQRRERARVRSEKGHRWGRPQPRAA
;
A
#
# COMPACT_ATOMS: atom_id res chain seq x y z
N MET A 1 -40.83 47.71 -8.18
CA MET A 1 -42.24 47.63 -8.65
C MET A 1 -42.63 46.19 -8.47
N LEU A 2 -43.44 45.97 -7.45
CA LEU A 2 -44.82 45.51 -7.56
C LEU A 2 -44.89 44.09 -8.14
N GLY A 3 -45.42 43.10 -7.54
CA GLY A 3 -46.36 43.04 -6.45
C GLY A 3 -47.14 41.74 -6.55
N ASN A 4 -47.60 41.28 -5.43
CA ASN A 4 -48.87 40.58 -5.23
C ASN A 4 -48.96 39.13 -5.72
N GLY A 5 -49.35 38.18 -4.96
CA GLY A 5 -50.32 38.18 -3.88
C GLY A 5 -51.33 37.07 -4.14
N PRO A 6 -52.05 36.54 -3.20
CA PRO A 6 -52.54 35.17 -3.17
C PRO A 6 -54.03 35.05 -3.57
N ALA A 7 -54.48 33.85 -3.87
CA ALA A 7 -55.92 33.51 -3.85
C ALA A 7 -56.06 32.02 -3.55
N TRP A 8 -56.62 31.62 -2.49
CA TRP A 8 -58.03 31.52 -2.08
C TRP A 8 -58.89 30.68 -3.02
N PHE A 9 -59.44 29.66 -2.54
CA PHE A 9 -60.81 29.24 -2.11
C PHE A 9 -60.95 27.75 -2.32
N GLY A 10 -61.61 27.03 -1.58
CA GLY A 10 -62.78 27.13 -0.71
C GLY A 10 -63.42 25.79 -0.70
N GLY A 11 -63.79 25.37 0.31
CA GLY A 11 -64.99 25.39 0.98
C GLY A 11 -65.74 24.09 0.99
N GLY A 12 -65.75 23.43 2.06
CA GLY A 12 -66.74 22.87 2.85
C GLY A 12 -67.56 21.65 2.34
N PRO A 13 -68.47 21.14 3.06
CA PRO A 13 -68.31 20.42 4.32
C PRO A 13 -68.99 19.04 4.21
N HIS A 14 -68.52 18.05 4.90
CA HIS A 14 -69.43 17.01 5.48
C HIS A 14 -68.73 16.23 6.56
N GLY A 15 -69.12 16.49 7.76
CA GLY A 15 -68.71 15.76 8.94
C GLY A 15 -69.13 14.30 8.89
N LYS A 16 -68.15 13.45 9.14
CA LYS A 16 -68.43 12.17 9.77
C LYS A 16 -67.59 12.09 11.04
N GLY A 17 -68.30 12.10 12.17
CA GLY A 17 -67.73 12.06 13.49
C GLY A 17 -66.76 10.88 13.64
N VAL A 18 -65.53 11.22 13.95
CA VAL A 18 -64.59 10.26 14.47
C VAL A 18 -65.03 9.92 15.89
N PRO A 19 -65.29 8.65 16.23
CA PRO A 19 -65.57 8.29 17.62
C PRO A 19 -64.36 8.65 18.47
N SER A 20 -64.53 9.48 19.45
CA SER A 20 -63.55 9.81 20.46
C SER A 20 -63.16 8.56 21.19
N ARG A 21 -62.05 7.92 20.82
CA ARG A 21 -61.42 6.91 21.65
C ARG A 21 -60.93 7.62 22.91
N LYS A 22 -61.61 7.40 24.01
CA LYS A 22 -61.08 7.72 25.34
C LYS A 22 -59.71 7.10 25.44
N PRO A 23 -58.65 7.85 25.84
CA PRO A 23 -57.37 7.25 26.08
C PRO A 23 -57.53 6.14 27.12
N PRO A 24 -56.86 4.97 26.95
CA PRO A 24 -56.92 3.92 27.94
C PRO A 24 -56.51 4.50 29.30
N ARG A 25 -57.32 4.28 30.34
CA ARG A 25 -56.96 4.64 31.71
C ARG A 25 -55.56 4.11 31.96
N ARG A 26 -54.62 5.02 32.28
CA ARG A 26 -53.30 4.60 32.77
C ARG A 26 -53.54 3.68 33.97
N ALA A 27 -53.31 2.40 33.78
CA ALA A 27 -53.19 1.49 34.88
C ALA A 27 -52.07 2.02 35.77
N ALA A 28 -52.39 2.34 37.01
CA ALA A 28 -51.37 2.70 37.98
C ALA A 28 -50.42 1.47 38.08
N TYR A 29 -49.20 1.65 37.67
CA TYR A 29 -48.19 0.58 37.83
C TYR A 29 -48.08 0.22 39.31
N PRO A 30 -48.21 -1.03 39.70
CA PRO A 30 -48.16 -1.41 41.10
C PRO A 30 -46.70 -1.37 41.59
N VAL A 31 -46.11 -0.20 41.60
CA VAL A 31 -44.75 0.05 42.13
C VAL A 31 -44.60 -0.40 43.57
N ASN A 32 -45.75 -0.34 44.31
CA ASN A 32 -45.81 -0.70 45.75
C ASN A 32 -45.78 -2.22 45.99
N ALA A 33 -46.07 -3.06 45.00
CA ALA A 33 -46.08 -4.53 45.18
C ALA A 33 -44.76 -5.20 44.68
N HIS A 34 -44.05 -4.57 43.75
CA HIS A 34 -42.90 -5.17 43.08
C HIS A 34 -41.66 -4.27 43.04
N GLY A 35 -41.67 -3.14 43.71
CA GLY A 35 -40.55 -2.22 43.78
C GLY A 35 -40.11 -1.67 42.41
N LEU A 36 -38.86 -1.20 42.34
CA LEU A 36 -38.29 -0.60 41.11
C LEU A 36 -38.09 -1.60 39.94
N ALA A 37 -38.12 -2.90 40.23
CA ALA A 37 -38.03 -3.98 39.20
C ALA A 37 -39.17 -3.92 38.16
N VAL A 38 -40.31 -3.28 38.47
CA VAL A 38 -41.41 -3.07 37.52
C VAL A 38 -41.09 -2.02 36.48
N LEU A 39 -40.08 -1.15 36.75
CA LEU A 39 -39.61 -0.14 35.82
C LEU A 39 -38.59 -0.65 34.83
N GLU A 40 -38.07 -1.85 35.07
CA GLU A 40 -37.21 -2.50 34.06
C GLU A 40 -38.06 -2.87 32.84
N PRO A 41 -37.70 -2.38 31.64
CA PRO A 41 -38.45 -2.70 30.45
C PRO A 41 -38.33 -4.18 30.15
N HIS A 42 -39.40 -4.95 30.38
CA HIS A 42 -39.53 -6.30 29.87
C HIS A 42 -39.65 -6.28 28.35
N TRP A 43 -38.50 -6.18 27.67
CA TRP A 43 -38.44 -6.31 26.22
C TRP A 43 -38.88 -7.75 25.89
N GLY A 44 -40.08 -7.90 25.38
CA GLY A 44 -40.50 -9.17 24.82
C GLY A 44 -39.46 -9.66 23.85
N ALA A 45 -39.12 -10.92 23.86
CA ALA A 45 -38.21 -11.55 22.92
C ALA A 45 -38.77 -11.30 21.51
N GLY A 46 -38.28 -10.26 20.82
CA GLY A 46 -38.74 -9.88 19.49
C GLY A 46 -38.72 -11.04 18.51
N ARG A 47 -39.09 -10.81 17.26
CA ARG A 47 -39.03 -11.86 16.24
C ARG A 47 -37.65 -12.53 16.25
N PRO A 48 -37.56 -13.87 16.33
CA PRO A 48 -36.30 -14.59 16.33
C PRO A 48 -35.39 -14.15 15.20
N PRO A 49 -34.08 -13.97 15.42
CA PRO A 49 -33.18 -13.56 14.39
C PRO A 49 -33.22 -14.54 13.21
N ARG A 50 -33.40 -14.03 12.01
CA ARG A 50 -33.49 -14.85 10.79
C ARG A 50 -32.15 -15.51 10.42
N ILE A 51 -31.07 -14.99 10.94
CA ILE A 51 -29.70 -15.47 10.79
C ILE A 51 -29.28 -15.96 12.17
N THR A 52 -28.94 -17.20 12.29
CA THR A 52 -28.50 -17.82 13.54
C THR A 52 -27.01 -17.58 13.78
N ASP A 53 -26.54 -17.81 15.01
CA ASP A 53 -25.10 -17.69 15.34
C ASP A 53 -24.26 -18.66 14.49
N GLN A 54 -24.80 -19.83 14.16
CA GLN A 54 -24.15 -20.79 13.26
C GLN A 54 -24.05 -20.24 11.81
N ASP A 55 -25.07 -19.48 11.36
CA ASP A 55 -25.02 -18.83 10.05
C ASP A 55 -23.98 -17.69 10.05
N GLU A 56 -23.87 -16.92 11.12
CA GLU A 56 -22.86 -15.89 11.27
C GLU A 56 -21.44 -16.48 11.27
N ALA A 57 -21.21 -17.55 12.05
CA ALA A 57 -19.94 -18.26 12.06
C ALA A 57 -19.56 -18.77 10.65
N PHE A 58 -20.53 -19.33 9.92
CA PHE A 58 -20.32 -19.77 8.55
C PHE A 58 -19.99 -18.61 7.59
N VAL A 59 -20.68 -17.48 7.71
CA VAL A 59 -20.37 -16.26 6.92
C VAL A 59 -18.93 -15.82 7.17
N VAL A 60 -18.49 -15.79 8.42
CA VAL A 60 -17.13 -15.43 8.83
C VAL A 60 -16.09 -16.41 8.27
N GLU A 61 -16.36 -17.71 8.40
CA GLU A 61 -15.49 -18.76 7.87
C GLU A 61 -15.25 -18.58 6.36
N ILE A 62 -16.34 -18.49 5.59
CA ILE A 62 -16.24 -18.36 4.13
C ILE A 62 -15.60 -17.05 3.72
N ALA A 63 -15.87 -15.95 4.41
CA ALA A 63 -15.25 -14.66 4.11
C ALA A 63 -13.72 -14.69 4.25
N ARG A 64 -13.20 -15.46 5.19
CA ARG A 64 -11.74 -15.63 5.44
C ARG A 64 -11.09 -16.63 4.48
N ARG A 65 -11.84 -17.50 3.82
CA ARG A 65 -11.30 -18.41 2.79
C ARG A 65 -11.13 -17.69 1.47
N ARG A 66 -10.03 -17.94 0.79
CA ARG A 66 -9.86 -17.45 -0.59
C ARG A 66 -10.81 -18.19 -1.52
N PRO A 67 -11.53 -17.49 -2.42
CA PRO A 67 -12.46 -18.12 -3.37
C PRO A 67 -11.87 -19.26 -4.19
N GLN A 68 -10.59 -19.14 -4.59
CA GLN A 68 -9.85 -20.18 -5.33
C GLN A 68 -9.78 -21.51 -4.57
N LYS A 69 -9.71 -21.51 -3.23
CA LYS A 69 -9.73 -22.72 -2.41
C LYS A 69 -11.10 -23.40 -2.38
N LEU A 70 -12.12 -22.72 -2.89
CA LEU A 70 -13.48 -23.21 -3.09
C LEU A 70 -13.76 -23.49 -4.58
N GLY A 71 -12.72 -23.58 -5.41
CA GLY A 71 -12.83 -23.83 -6.85
C GLY A 71 -13.35 -22.66 -7.69
N LEU A 72 -13.50 -21.47 -7.11
CA LEU A 72 -14.06 -20.31 -7.82
C LEU A 72 -12.99 -19.53 -8.58
N PRO A 73 -13.29 -18.97 -9.77
CA PRO A 73 -12.29 -18.39 -10.68
C PRO A 73 -11.92 -16.94 -10.34
N PHE A 74 -11.88 -16.56 -9.08
CA PHE A 74 -11.47 -15.22 -8.65
C PHE A 74 -10.69 -15.26 -7.33
N THR A 75 -9.81 -14.27 -7.15
CA THR A 75 -8.78 -14.27 -6.10
C THR A 75 -9.26 -13.76 -4.74
N HIS A 76 -10.34 -12.96 -4.72
CA HIS A 76 -10.85 -12.33 -3.50
C HIS A 76 -12.38 -12.13 -3.57
N TRP A 77 -12.98 -11.97 -2.41
CA TRP A 77 -14.40 -11.66 -2.28
C TRP A 77 -14.65 -10.16 -2.45
N SER A 78 -15.66 -9.80 -3.24
CA SER A 78 -16.42 -8.59 -2.98
C SER A 78 -17.63 -8.94 -2.12
N ILE A 79 -18.18 -8.00 -1.36
CA ILE A 79 -19.38 -8.23 -0.55
C ILE A 79 -20.52 -8.84 -1.36
N ARG A 80 -20.69 -8.38 -2.62
CA ARG A 80 -21.73 -8.93 -3.51
C ARG A 80 -21.45 -10.38 -3.92
N LYS A 81 -20.18 -10.69 -4.25
CA LYS A 81 -19.79 -12.06 -4.61
C LYS A 81 -19.98 -13.01 -3.41
N LEU A 82 -19.57 -12.59 -2.22
CA LEU A 82 -19.73 -13.36 -1.00
C LEU A 82 -21.21 -13.61 -0.69
N ALA A 83 -22.05 -12.58 -0.70
CA ALA A 83 -23.49 -12.72 -0.46
C ALA A 83 -24.17 -13.63 -1.49
N ASN A 84 -23.78 -13.57 -2.77
CA ASN A 84 -24.29 -14.44 -3.82
C ASN A 84 -23.86 -15.90 -3.61
N TYR A 85 -22.62 -16.14 -3.21
CA TYR A 85 -22.13 -17.48 -2.88
C TYR A 85 -22.88 -18.08 -1.70
N LEU A 86 -22.93 -17.37 -0.58
CA LEU A 86 -23.65 -17.82 0.62
C LEU A 86 -25.13 -18.12 0.36
N SER A 87 -25.75 -17.36 -0.53
CA SER A 87 -27.17 -17.54 -0.91
C SER A 87 -27.39 -18.57 -2.03
N GLY A 88 -26.35 -19.26 -2.50
CA GLY A 88 -26.45 -20.23 -3.58
C GLY A 88 -26.87 -19.63 -4.95
N ARG A 89 -26.58 -18.35 -5.19
CA ARG A 89 -27.05 -17.63 -6.38
C ARG A 89 -26.14 -17.75 -7.60
N TYR A 90 -25.01 -18.48 -7.50
CA TYR A 90 -24.16 -18.72 -8.66
C TYR A 90 -24.81 -19.79 -9.56
N ARG A 91 -25.22 -19.35 -10.75
CA ARG A 91 -25.68 -20.25 -11.79
C ARG A 91 -24.48 -20.89 -12.49
N ARG A 92 -24.57 -22.13 -12.93
CA ARG A 92 -23.51 -22.88 -13.64
C ARG A 92 -22.23 -23.11 -12.82
N THR A 93 -22.37 -23.26 -11.52
CA THR A 93 -21.26 -23.67 -10.68
C THR A 93 -21.33 -25.18 -10.49
N ASP A 94 -20.16 -25.82 -10.55
CA ASP A 94 -20.04 -27.24 -10.18
C ASP A 94 -20.67 -27.45 -8.80
N PRO A 95 -21.53 -28.47 -8.60
CA PRO A 95 -22.09 -28.79 -7.30
C PRO A 95 -21.05 -28.89 -6.19
N ALA A 96 -19.83 -29.37 -6.49
CA ALA A 96 -18.71 -29.43 -5.56
C ALA A 96 -18.17 -28.05 -5.12
N GLN A 97 -18.48 -27.00 -5.86
CA GLN A 97 -18.10 -25.62 -5.56
C GLN A 97 -19.19 -24.84 -4.83
N MET A 98 -20.35 -25.43 -4.65
CA MET A 98 -21.44 -24.80 -3.91
C MET A 98 -21.16 -24.82 -2.40
N PRO A 99 -21.66 -23.83 -1.65
CA PRO A 99 -21.54 -23.86 -0.21
C PRO A 99 -22.35 -25.03 0.37
N HIS A 100 -21.77 -25.77 1.31
CA HIS A 100 -22.44 -26.88 2.00
C HIS A 100 -23.65 -26.40 2.85
N ARG A 101 -23.72 -25.08 3.11
CA ARG A 101 -24.83 -24.44 3.82
C ARG A 101 -25.28 -23.20 3.05
N ILE A 102 -26.57 -23.10 2.77
CA ILE A 102 -27.16 -21.94 2.10
C ILE A 102 -27.68 -20.97 3.15
N VAL A 103 -27.12 -19.77 3.15
CA VAL A 103 -27.53 -18.65 4.00
C VAL A 103 -28.11 -17.54 3.13
N ARG A 104 -29.43 -17.37 3.14
CA ARG A 104 -30.12 -16.31 2.39
C ARG A 104 -29.88 -14.95 3.03
N ILE A 105 -28.83 -14.27 2.60
CA ILE A 105 -28.32 -13.05 3.22
C ILE A 105 -28.07 -11.94 2.19
N GLY A 106 -28.38 -10.71 2.56
CA GLY A 106 -28.11 -9.53 1.75
C GLY A 106 -26.72 -8.94 2.05
N ARG A 107 -26.21 -8.13 1.13
CA ARG A 107 -24.89 -7.51 1.20
C ARG A 107 -24.66 -6.74 2.51
N GLU A 108 -25.64 -5.95 2.92
CA GLU A 108 -25.52 -5.10 4.11
C GLU A 108 -25.47 -5.92 5.40
N ARG A 109 -26.25 -7.01 5.47
CA ARG A 109 -26.17 -7.90 6.64
C ARG A 109 -24.83 -8.64 6.68
N VAL A 110 -24.30 -9.11 5.52
CA VAL A 110 -22.94 -9.66 5.45
C VAL A 110 -21.93 -8.65 5.97
N ARG A 111 -22.00 -7.38 5.53
CA ARG A 111 -21.08 -6.34 5.98
C ARG A 111 -21.16 -6.14 7.51
N ARG A 112 -22.36 -6.06 8.07
CA ARG A 112 -22.55 -5.90 9.53
C ARG A 112 -21.99 -7.08 10.32
N ILE A 113 -22.26 -8.32 9.88
CA ILE A 113 -21.70 -9.52 10.52
C ILE A 113 -20.17 -9.48 10.48
N LEU A 114 -19.56 -9.19 9.33
CA LEU A 114 -18.09 -9.11 9.25
C LEU A 114 -17.53 -8.04 10.18
N HIS A 115 -18.18 -6.87 10.26
CA HIS A 115 -17.75 -5.80 11.15
C HIS A 115 -17.90 -6.16 12.63
N SER A 116 -18.99 -6.86 13.04
CA SER A 116 -19.17 -7.30 14.44
C SER A 116 -18.14 -8.35 14.87
N HIS A 117 -17.48 -9.00 13.90
CA HIS A 117 -16.36 -9.93 14.12
C HIS A 117 -15.00 -9.32 13.78
N ASP A 118 -14.86 -8.00 13.78
CA ASP A 118 -13.62 -7.27 13.47
C ASP A 118 -12.99 -7.62 12.10
N ILE A 119 -13.81 -8.08 11.15
CA ILE A 119 -13.36 -8.41 9.80
C ILE A 119 -13.67 -7.24 8.87
N THR A 120 -12.61 -6.63 8.35
CA THR A 120 -12.70 -5.53 7.39
C THR A 120 -11.98 -5.90 6.09
N PHE A 121 -12.27 -5.18 5.01
CA PHE A 121 -11.59 -5.40 3.73
C PHE A 121 -10.19 -4.80 3.78
N GLN A 122 -9.18 -5.66 3.96
CA GLN A 122 -7.79 -5.27 4.12
C GLN A 122 -7.01 -5.40 2.82
N ARG A 123 -6.06 -4.48 2.60
CA ARG A 123 -5.07 -4.63 1.55
C ARG A 123 -4.14 -5.80 1.90
N THR A 124 -4.01 -6.75 0.98
CA THR A 124 -3.05 -7.85 1.12
C THR A 124 -1.65 -7.29 1.23
N ARG A 125 -0.91 -7.73 2.25
CA ARG A 125 0.51 -7.40 2.41
C ARG A 125 1.35 -8.59 1.95
N THR A 126 2.46 -8.29 1.29
CA THR A 126 3.51 -9.26 0.99
C THR A 126 4.53 -9.23 2.11
N TRP A 127 5.09 -10.37 2.44
CA TRP A 127 6.29 -10.43 3.28
C TRP A 127 7.54 -10.50 2.40
N LYS A 128 8.65 -10.11 2.97
CA LYS A 128 9.94 -10.06 2.28
C LYS A 128 10.69 -11.36 2.55
N GLU A 129 10.95 -12.10 1.50
CA GLU A 129 11.62 -13.39 1.54
C GLU A 129 12.63 -13.48 0.40
N SER A 130 13.76 -14.14 0.63
CA SER A 130 14.75 -14.43 -0.38
C SER A 130 15.15 -15.90 -0.29
N ARG A 131 15.30 -16.54 -1.44
CA ARG A 131 15.80 -17.91 -1.57
C ARG A 131 17.31 -17.98 -1.81
N ASP A 132 18.00 -16.86 -1.68
CA ASP A 132 19.45 -16.79 -1.84
C ASP A 132 20.14 -17.63 -0.75
N PRO A 133 20.95 -18.62 -1.09
CA PRO A 133 21.64 -19.46 -0.09
C PRO A 133 22.62 -18.65 0.78
N ALA A 134 23.17 -17.55 0.24
CA ALA A 134 24.05 -16.63 0.97
C ALA A 134 23.29 -15.44 1.58
N LYS A 135 21.95 -15.53 1.75
CA LYS A 135 21.10 -14.43 2.20
C LYS A 135 21.60 -13.81 3.50
N ASP A 136 21.84 -14.63 4.52
CA ASP A 136 22.21 -14.13 5.84
C ASP A 136 23.59 -13.47 5.81
N ALA A 137 24.58 -14.08 5.15
CA ALA A 137 25.93 -13.51 5.01
C ALA A 137 25.91 -12.15 4.28
N LYS A 138 25.11 -12.01 3.22
CA LYS A 138 24.96 -10.73 2.51
C LYS A 138 24.29 -9.67 3.36
N LEU A 139 23.23 -10.01 4.08
CA LEU A 139 22.55 -9.08 4.98
C LEU A 139 23.44 -8.67 6.16
N ASP A 140 24.17 -9.62 6.74
CA ASP A 140 25.15 -9.36 7.81
C ASP A 140 26.25 -8.41 7.33
N ARG A 141 26.76 -8.61 6.10
CA ARG A 141 27.77 -7.69 5.54
C ARG A 141 27.21 -6.28 5.31
N ILE A 142 26.00 -6.16 4.76
CA ILE A 142 25.35 -4.86 4.56
C ILE A 142 25.17 -4.15 5.91
N GLU A 143 24.70 -4.84 6.93
CA GLU A 143 24.52 -4.26 8.26
C GLU A 143 25.86 -3.88 8.91
N GLU A 144 26.89 -4.72 8.76
CA GLU A 144 28.21 -4.45 9.26
C GLU A 144 28.78 -3.16 8.67
N VAL A 145 28.78 -3.04 7.33
CA VAL A 145 29.34 -1.82 6.69
C VAL A 145 28.55 -0.58 7.05
N MET A 146 27.22 -0.69 7.18
CA MET A 146 26.37 0.44 7.56
C MET A 146 26.54 0.87 9.01
N SER A 147 26.91 -0.05 9.90
CA SER A 147 27.13 0.25 11.32
C SER A 147 28.57 0.71 11.61
N ARG A 148 29.56 0.07 10.99
CA ARG A 148 30.99 0.33 11.25
C ARG A 148 31.57 1.47 10.42
N PHE A 149 31.05 1.66 9.21
CA PHE A 149 31.57 2.66 8.26
C PHE A 149 30.47 3.56 7.68
N PRO A 150 29.60 4.16 8.51
CA PRO A 150 28.40 4.87 8.04
C PRO A 150 28.70 5.99 7.03
N ASP A 151 29.87 6.65 7.16
CA ASP A 151 30.27 7.73 6.24
C ASP A 151 30.90 7.24 4.93
N ARG A 152 31.00 5.91 4.76
CA ARG A 152 31.63 5.27 3.60
C ARG A 152 30.68 4.42 2.80
N VAL A 153 29.40 4.34 3.20
CA VAL A 153 28.39 3.51 2.54
C VAL A 153 27.58 4.31 1.57
N PHE A 154 27.49 3.77 0.37
CA PHE A 154 26.64 4.24 -0.71
C PHE A 154 25.68 3.15 -1.14
N ALA A 155 24.65 3.53 -1.88
CA ALA A 155 23.76 2.58 -2.55
C ALA A 155 23.62 2.95 -4.02
N PHE A 156 23.42 1.94 -4.86
CA PHE A 156 23.26 2.09 -6.30
C PHE A 156 22.19 1.14 -6.81
N ASP A 157 21.25 1.67 -7.60
CA ASP A 157 20.28 0.85 -8.33
C ASP A 157 19.72 1.59 -9.57
N GLN A 158 19.09 0.83 -10.47
CA GLN A 158 18.47 1.34 -11.69
C GLN A 158 16.96 1.40 -11.56
N PHE A 159 16.43 2.59 -11.33
CA PHE A 159 15.00 2.84 -11.26
C PHE A 159 14.37 2.95 -12.65
N GLY A 160 13.41 2.10 -12.93
CA GLY A 160 12.67 2.10 -14.19
C GLY A 160 11.93 0.78 -14.45
N PRO A 161 11.33 0.60 -15.62
CA PRO A 161 11.32 1.49 -16.79
C PRO A 161 10.49 2.77 -16.58
N LEU A 162 10.99 3.90 -17.03
CA LEU A 162 10.32 5.20 -17.02
C LEU A 162 9.85 5.55 -18.43
N SER A 163 8.56 5.74 -18.60
CA SER A 163 7.94 6.14 -19.86
C SER A 163 7.41 7.58 -19.76
N ILE A 164 7.28 8.26 -20.89
CA ILE A 164 6.74 9.63 -20.98
C ILE A 164 5.25 9.67 -21.33
N ARG A 165 4.56 8.53 -21.27
CA ARG A 165 3.09 8.50 -21.40
C ARG A 165 2.43 9.21 -20.22
N PRO A 166 1.20 9.76 -20.39
CA PRO A 166 0.46 10.36 -19.30
C PRO A 166 0.36 9.39 -18.12
N CYS A 167 0.74 9.85 -16.95
CA CYS A 167 0.76 9.06 -15.73
C CYS A 167 -0.18 9.70 -14.71
N HIS A 168 -1.30 9.03 -14.42
CA HIS A 168 -2.22 9.50 -13.39
C HIS A 168 -1.59 9.42 -11.99
N GLY A 169 -2.11 10.22 -11.10
CA GLY A 169 -1.71 10.27 -9.71
C GLY A 169 -2.82 10.82 -8.84
N THR A 170 -2.46 11.52 -7.78
CA THR A 170 -3.40 12.21 -6.88
C THR A 170 -2.97 13.67 -6.73
N CYS A 171 -3.94 14.57 -6.70
CA CYS A 171 -3.74 16.00 -6.47
C CYS A 171 -4.92 16.60 -5.70
N TRP A 172 -4.74 17.81 -5.20
CA TRP A 172 -5.84 18.58 -4.64
C TRP A 172 -6.67 19.17 -5.79
N ALA A 173 -7.97 18.88 -5.79
CA ALA A 173 -8.90 19.36 -6.81
C ALA A 173 -10.25 19.62 -6.18
N GLY A 174 -11.12 20.35 -6.87
CA GLY A 174 -12.50 20.57 -6.44
C GLY A 174 -13.26 19.26 -6.30
N THR A 175 -14.16 19.15 -5.33
CA THR A 175 -15.00 17.96 -5.13
C THR A 175 -15.74 17.61 -6.43
N LYS A 176 -15.57 16.38 -6.92
CA LYS A 176 -16.12 15.88 -8.19
C LYS A 176 -15.51 16.51 -9.47
N HIS A 177 -14.49 17.35 -9.34
CA HIS A 177 -13.79 17.98 -10.46
C HIS A 177 -12.29 17.64 -10.44
N PRO A 178 -11.91 16.34 -10.61
CA PRO A 178 -10.49 15.94 -10.62
C PRO A 178 -9.79 16.48 -11.87
N ASP A 179 -8.50 16.76 -11.75
CA ASP A 179 -7.63 17.00 -12.90
C ASP A 179 -7.62 15.80 -13.83
N ARG A 180 -7.52 16.06 -15.11
CA ARG A 180 -7.56 15.03 -16.15
C ARG A 180 -6.35 15.12 -17.05
N LEU A 181 -5.75 13.98 -17.34
CA LEU A 181 -4.70 13.81 -18.33
C LEU A 181 -5.25 13.07 -19.55
N PRO A 182 -4.65 13.26 -20.75
CA PRO A 182 -5.05 12.53 -21.96
C PRO A 182 -4.98 11.01 -21.72
N ALA A 183 -6.02 10.29 -22.11
CA ALA A 183 -5.99 8.82 -22.11
C ALA A 183 -5.20 8.26 -23.30
N THR A 184 -5.10 9.02 -24.38
CA THR A 184 -4.37 8.66 -25.59
C THR A 184 -2.89 8.94 -25.43
N TYR A 185 -2.05 7.95 -25.72
CA TYR A 185 -0.59 8.06 -25.66
C TYR A 185 0.07 7.22 -26.77
N HIS A 186 1.29 7.58 -27.09
CA HIS A 186 2.12 6.85 -28.05
C HIS A 186 3.22 6.05 -27.33
N ARG A 187 3.55 4.86 -27.87
CA ARG A 187 4.55 3.95 -27.28
C ARG A 187 5.93 4.02 -27.95
N TYR A 188 6.04 4.68 -29.10
CA TYR A 188 7.29 4.74 -29.88
C TYR A 188 8.43 5.52 -29.22
N HIS A 189 8.16 6.25 -28.13
CA HIS A 189 9.21 6.98 -27.40
C HIS A 189 10.16 6.08 -26.59
N GLY A 190 9.81 4.79 -26.43
CA GLY A 190 10.59 3.89 -25.59
C GLY A 190 10.55 4.23 -24.10
N VAL A 191 11.53 3.73 -23.39
CA VAL A 191 11.67 3.92 -21.93
C VAL A 191 13.07 4.39 -21.58
N ARG A 192 13.25 4.90 -20.35
CA ARG A 192 14.54 5.23 -19.75
C ARG A 192 14.69 4.57 -18.39
N TYR A 193 15.92 4.44 -17.95
CA TYR A 193 16.29 3.92 -16.64
C TYR A 193 17.16 4.96 -15.93
N PHE A 194 16.78 5.32 -14.73
CA PHE A 194 17.56 6.23 -13.90
C PHE A 194 18.60 5.41 -13.13
N HIS A 195 19.87 5.60 -13.44
CA HIS A 195 20.98 5.00 -12.70
C HIS A 195 21.24 5.87 -11.48
N GLY A 196 20.65 5.49 -10.36
CA GLY A 196 20.66 6.25 -9.13
C GLY A 196 21.84 5.90 -8.24
N CYS A 197 22.45 6.90 -7.65
CA CYS A 197 23.51 6.82 -6.65
C CYS A 197 23.05 7.55 -5.39
N TYR A 198 23.23 6.93 -4.24
CA TYR A 198 22.80 7.49 -2.98
C TYR A 198 23.89 7.44 -1.92
N ASP A 199 24.25 8.60 -1.38
CA ASP A 199 25.16 8.75 -0.24
C ASP A 199 24.35 8.69 1.04
N LEU A 200 24.48 7.58 1.79
CA LEU A 200 23.72 7.37 3.01
C LEU A 200 24.07 8.36 4.11
N ALA A 201 25.33 8.73 4.20
CA ALA A 201 25.82 9.64 5.24
C ALA A 201 25.31 11.07 5.05
N ARG A 202 25.36 11.55 3.81
CA ARG A 202 24.96 12.93 3.47
C ARG A 202 23.51 13.04 3.06
N ASP A 203 22.81 11.91 2.90
CA ASP A 203 21.43 11.85 2.36
C ASP A 203 21.33 12.57 1.01
N GLN A 204 22.26 12.29 0.11
CA GLN A 204 22.32 12.89 -1.23
C GLN A 204 22.03 11.86 -2.30
N LEU A 205 21.08 12.18 -3.20
CA LEU A 205 20.67 11.34 -4.31
C LEU A 205 21.05 12.02 -5.64
N TRP A 206 21.75 11.31 -6.50
CA TRP A 206 22.07 11.78 -7.87
C TRP A 206 22.02 10.63 -8.86
N GLY A 207 22.18 10.91 -10.13
CA GLY A 207 22.20 9.87 -11.17
C GLY A 207 21.86 10.42 -12.54
N VAL A 208 21.85 9.54 -13.52
CA VAL A 208 21.63 9.87 -14.93
C VAL A 208 20.61 8.91 -15.54
N LEU A 209 19.82 9.42 -16.50
CA LEU A 209 18.89 8.60 -17.28
C LEU A 209 19.59 8.02 -18.50
N HIS A 210 19.44 6.71 -18.69
CA HIS A 210 19.94 5.97 -19.85
C HIS A 210 18.83 5.17 -20.52
N GLU A 211 19.05 4.79 -21.78
CA GLU A 211 18.09 3.97 -22.55
C GLU A 211 18.04 2.53 -22.06
N HIS A 212 19.16 2.03 -21.54
CA HIS A 212 19.32 0.64 -21.15
C HIS A 212 19.99 0.51 -19.79
N LYS A 213 19.73 -0.60 -19.11
CA LYS A 213 20.52 -1.08 -18.00
C LYS A 213 21.76 -1.76 -18.57
N GLY A 214 22.92 -1.12 -18.50
CA GLY A 214 24.14 -1.67 -19.09
C GLY A 214 25.35 -1.54 -18.17
N GLY A 215 26.30 -2.49 -18.24
CA GLY A 215 27.50 -2.48 -17.41
C GLY A 215 28.36 -1.23 -17.55
N ALA A 216 28.43 -0.64 -18.75
CA ALA A 216 29.14 0.62 -18.97
C ALA A 216 28.49 1.79 -18.22
N HIS A 217 27.17 1.88 -18.22
CA HIS A 217 26.43 2.91 -17.49
C HIS A 217 26.53 2.69 -15.97
N THR A 218 26.43 1.44 -15.52
CA THR A 218 26.68 1.07 -14.13
C THR A 218 28.10 1.49 -13.72
N LEU A 219 29.15 1.15 -14.50
CA LEU A 219 30.51 1.54 -14.18
C LEU A 219 30.68 3.06 -14.10
N ALA A 220 30.06 3.82 -15.00
CA ALA A 220 30.08 5.27 -14.95
C ALA A 220 29.44 5.80 -13.65
N ALA A 221 28.30 5.24 -13.23
CA ALA A 221 27.65 5.59 -11.97
C ALA A 221 28.54 5.25 -10.75
N LEU A 222 29.14 4.06 -10.71
CA LEU A 222 30.05 3.65 -9.63
C LEU A 222 31.29 4.55 -9.56
N LYS A 223 31.84 4.98 -10.70
CA LYS A 223 32.92 5.99 -10.76
C LYS A 223 32.48 7.31 -10.16
N SER A 224 31.25 7.76 -10.40
CA SER A 224 30.73 8.99 -9.78
C SER A 224 30.60 8.87 -8.26
N ILE A 225 30.25 7.68 -7.75
CA ILE A 225 30.22 7.40 -6.31
C ILE A 225 31.66 7.49 -5.74
N ARG A 226 32.66 6.87 -6.40
CA ARG A 226 34.04 6.93 -5.94
C ARG A 226 34.55 8.38 -5.91
N ALA A 227 34.18 9.19 -6.92
CA ALA A 227 34.54 10.60 -6.99
C ALA A 227 33.93 11.44 -5.85
N ALA A 228 32.80 11.03 -5.27
CA ALA A 228 32.22 11.70 -4.10
C ALA A 228 33.05 11.53 -2.81
N ARG A 229 34.04 10.62 -2.79
CA ARG A 229 35.01 10.39 -1.71
C ARG A 229 36.42 10.23 -2.29
N PRO A 230 37.08 11.32 -2.68
CA PRO A 230 38.36 11.27 -3.42
C PRO A 230 39.57 10.93 -2.56
N ASP A 231 39.42 10.75 -1.26
CA ASP A 231 40.46 10.53 -0.26
C ASP A 231 41.21 9.18 -0.36
N GLY A 232 40.82 8.32 -1.32
CA GLY A 232 41.46 7.03 -1.54
C GLY A 232 41.22 5.96 -0.46
N ALA A 233 40.46 6.26 0.61
CA ALA A 233 40.07 5.28 1.59
C ALA A 233 38.96 4.34 1.02
N PRO A 234 38.79 3.12 1.56
CA PRO A 234 37.77 2.19 1.10
C PRO A 234 36.35 2.77 1.16
N ILE A 235 35.51 2.43 0.19
CA ILE A 235 34.07 2.72 0.19
C ILE A 235 33.30 1.43 -0.07
N TYR A 236 32.08 1.38 0.40
CA TYR A 236 31.16 0.24 0.31
C TYR A 236 29.93 0.65 -0.48
N ILE A 237 29.56 -0.14 -1.49
CA ILE A 237 28.41 0.17 -2.34
C ILE A 237 27.42 -1.00 -2.26
N VAL A 238 26.27 -0.75 -1.65
CA VAL A 238 25.13 -1.66 -1.66
C VAL A 238 24.49 -1.59 -3.04
N CYS A 239 24.28 -2.73 -3.68
CA CYS A 239 23.62 -2.81 -4.99
C CYS A 239 22.92 -4.14 -5.18
N ASP A 240 22.02 -4.23 -6.15
CA ASP A 240 21.39 -5.50 -6.49
C ASP A 240 22.34 -6.46 -7.24
N ASN A 241 21.90 -7.70 -7.39
CA ASN A 241 22.67 -8.79 -7.99
C ASN A 241 22.47 -8.90 -9.53
N LEU A 242 22.05 -7.83 -10.20
CA LEU A 242 21.91 -7.87 -11.66
C LEU A 242 23.25 -8.08 -12.35
N SER A 243 23.24 -8.84 -13.45
CA SER A 243 24.45 -9.16 -14.21
C SER A 243 25.21 -7.92 -14.70
N CYS A 244 24.48 -6.82 -15.00
CA CYS A 244 25.10 -5.56 -15.39
C CYS A 244 25.85 -4.87 -14.24
N ASN A 245 25.61 -5.23 -12.98
CA ASN A 245 26.29 -4.69 -11.80
C ASN A 245 27.50 -5.51 -11.38
N THR A 246 27.67 -6.71 -11.94
CA THR A 246 28.71 -7.67 -11.56
C THR A 246 29.63 -8.08 -12.72
N THR A 247 29.75 -7.24 -13.75
CA THR A 247 30.64 -7.53 -14.89
C THR A 247 32.11 -7.62 -14.48
N ALA A 248 32.94 -8.33 -15.26
CA ALA A 248 34.37 -8.44 -15.00
C ALA A 248 35.03 -7.04 -14.92
N ALA A 249 34.67 -6.14 -15.84
CA ALA A 249 35.19 -4.77 -15.85
C ALA A 249 34.87 -4.00 -14.54
N ILE A 250 33.65 -4.19 -14.00
CA ILE A 250 33.27 -3.56 -12.73
C ILE A 250 34.07 -4.14 -11.58
N ARG A 251 34.22 -5.47 -11.50
CA ARG A 251 34.99 -6.13 -10.44
C ARG A 251 36.45 -5.70 -10.45
N THR A 252 37.09 -5.70 -11.63
CA THR A 252 38.48 -5.23 -11.78
C THR A 252 38.63 -3.79 -11.36
N TRP A 253 37.74 -2.93 -11.82
CA TRP A 253 37.77 -1.52 -11.44
C TRP A 253 37.55 -1.32 -9.92
N ALA A 254 36.60 -2.02 -9.33
CA ALA A 254 36.30 -1.92 -7.91
C ALA A 254 37.52 -2.31 -7.04
N ALA A 255 38.17 -3.42 -7.38
CA ALA A 255 39.40 -3.87 -6.70
C ALA A 255 40.51 -2.81 -6.78
N ALA A 256 40.74 -2.25 -7.98
CA ALA A 256 41.79 -1.23 -8.20
C ALA A 256 41.52 0.09 -7.45
N HIS A 257 40.26 0.40 -7.13
CA HIS A 257 39.86 1.69 -6.52
C HIS A 257 39.39 1.57 -5.06
N LYS A 258 39.66 0.43 -4.39
CA LYS A 258 39.25 0.14 -3.01
C LYS A 258 37.72 0.32 -2.82
N VAL A 259 36.96 -0.19 -3.76
CA VAL A 259 35.50 -0.23 -3.72
C VAL A 259 35.05 -1.65 -3.43
N GLU A 260 34.33 -1.85 -2.35
CA GLU A 260 33.67 -3.13 -2.08
C GLU A 260 32.20 -3.04 -2.52
N LEU A 261 31.80 -3.98 -3.39
CA LEU A 261 30.39 -4.15 -3.74
C LEU A 261 29.74 -5.09 -2.73
N CYS A 262 28.69 -4.60 -2.08
CA CYS A 262 27.88 -5.34 -1.11
C CYS A 262 26.56 -5.75 -1.78
N PRO A 263 26.50 -6.91 -2.47
CA PRO A 263 25.30 -7.30 -3.21
C PRO A 263 24.16 -7.65 -2.25
N THR A 264 22.94 -7.18 -2.56
CA THR A 264 21.74 -7.63 -1.86
C THR A 264 21.46 -9.11 -2.16
N PRO A 265 20.77 -9.83 -1.29
CA PRO A 265 20.30 -11.18 -1.62
C PRO A 265 19.39 -11.16 -2.84
N THR A 266 19.38 -12.25 -3.60
CA THR A 266 18.50 -12.39 -4.77
C THR A 266 17.04 -12.17 -4.37
N ASN A 267 16.31 -11.39 -5.15
CA ASN A 267 14.92 -10.96 -4.88
C ASN A 267 14.72 -10.19 -3.57
N ALA A 268 15.76 -9.55 -3.06
CA ALA A 268 15.72 -8.76 -1.83
C ALA A 268 16.10 -7.30 -2.07
N SER A 269 15.50 -6.65 -3.09
CA SER A 269 15.68 -5.22 -3.38
C SER A 269 15.38 -4.33 -2.16
N TRP A 270 14.47 -4.78 -1.30
CA TRP A 270 14.16 -4.13 -0.02
C TRP A 270 15.36 -4.00 0.94
N ALA A 271 16.45 -4.72 0.68
CA ALA A 271 17.70 -4.59 1.44
C ALA A 271 18.54 -3.41 0.95
N ASP A 272 18.26 -2.89 -0.26
CA ASP A 272 18.97 -1.75 -0.80
C ASP A 272 18.39 -0.42 -0.25
N PRO A 273 19.21 0.40 0.42
CA PRO A 273 18.75 1.67 0.99
C PRO A 273 18.20 2.67 -0.05
N ILE A 274 18.66 2.62 -1.30
CA ILE A 274 18.22 3.55 -2.35
C ILE A 274 16.77 3.32 -2.77
N GLU A 275 16.24 2.11 -2.61
CA GLU A 275 14.84 1.79 -2.98
C GLU A 275 13.83 2.70 -2.28
N ALA A 276 14.12 3.10 -1.04
CA ALA A 276 13.28 4.04 -0.30
C ALA A 276 13.18 5.42 -0.98
N GLN A 277 14.17 5.79 -1.81
CA GLN A 277 14.23 7.08 -2.51
C GLN A 277 13.40 7.06 -3.81
N PHE A 278 13.17 5.90 -4.39
CA PHE A 278 12.45 5.77 -5.67
C PHE A 278 10.94 5.98 -5.54
N GLY A 279 10.37 5.70 -4.38
CA GLY A 279 8.96 5.99 -4.09
C GLY A 279 8.63 7.49 -4.25
N PRO A 280 9.27 8.38 -3.47
CA PRO A 280 9.13 9.83 -3.62
C PRO A 280 9.51 10.33 -5.02
N LEU A 281 10.59 9.81 -5.62
CA LEU A 281 11.00 10.16 -6.97
C LEU A 281 9.87 9.90 -7.97
N ARG A 282 9.26 8.72 -7.94
CA ARG A 282 8.09 8.38 -8.76
C ARG A 282 6.90 9.30 -8.51
N THR A 283 6.58 9.53 -7.25
CA THR A 283 5.42 10.34 -6.84
C THR A 283 5.53 11.77 -7.32
N PHE A 284 6.70 12.39 -7.21
CA PHE A 284 6.86 13.81 -7.48
C PHE A 284 7.39 14.16 -8.88
N THR A 285 7.83 13.17 -9.66
CA THR A 285 8.30 13.41 -11.02
C THR A 285 7.52 12.71 -12.12
N MET A 286 6.85 11.58 -11.77
CA MET A 286 6.11 10.76 -12.73
C MET A 286 4.60 10.87 -12.53
N ALA A 287 4.09 10.84 -11.29
CA ALA A 287 2.66 10.97 -11.07
C ALA A 287 2.17 12.37 -11.49
N ASN A 288 0.94 12.44 -12.02
CA ASN A 288 0.33 13.65 -12.57
C ASN A 288 1.16 14.31 -13.69
N SER A 289 1.87 13.50 -14.50
CA SER A 289 2.71 14.02 -15.56
C SER A 289 2.28 13.57 -16.95
N ASP A 290 2.54 14.43 -17.91
CA ASP A 290 2.46 14.17 -19.35
C ASP A 290 3.69 14.81 -20.00
N HIS A 291 4.84 14.14 -19.88
CA HIS A 291 6.11 14.68 -20.35
C HIS A 291 6.17 14.66 -21.88
N PRO A 292 6.43 15.80 -22.55
CA PRO A 292 6.47 15.85 -24.01
C PRO A 292 7.69 15.11 -24.61
N SER A 293 8.74 14.87 -23.82
CA SER A 293 9.94 14.15 -24.27
C SER A 293 10.73 13.58 -23.08
N HIS A 294 11.63 12.64 -23.36
CA HIS A 294 12.57 12.14 -22.35
C HIS A 294 13.52 13.23 -21.83
N ALA A 295 13.84 14.22 -22.64
CA ALA A 295 14.62 15.38 -22.18
C ALA A 295 13.83 16.22 -21.17
N ALA A 296 12.52 16.40 -21.37
CA ALA A 296 11.66 17.07 -20.39
C ALA A 296 11.57 16.29 -19.08
N LEU A 297 11.39 14.97 -19.15
CA LEU A 297 11.45 14.09 -17.99
C LEU A 297 12.78 14.22 -17.25
N ALA A 298 13.91 14.16 -17.97
CA ALA A 298 15.24 14.30 -17.37
C ALA A 298 15.39 15.63 -16.62
N ARG A 299 15.01 16.75 -17.25
CA ARG A 299 15.04 18.07 -16.59
C ARG A 299 14.21 18.11 -15.32
N ARG A 300 13.00 17.53 -15.36
CA ARG A 300 12.10 17.49 -14.20
C ARG A 300 12.68 16.66 -13.07
N LEU A 301 13.21 15.49 -13.40
CA LEU A 301 13.85 14.59 -12.45
C LEU A 301 15.06 15.25 -11.79
N HIS A 302 15.97 15.85 -12.57
CA HIS A 302 17.12 16.56 -12.01
C HIS A 302 16.73 17.80 -11.20
N ALA A 303 15.66 18.51 -11.57
CA ALA A 303 15.13 19.61 -10.75
C ALA A 303 14.64 19.11 -9.39
N TYR A 304 13.92 17.99 -9.39
CA TYR A 304 13.49 17.34 -8.13
C TYR A 304 14.69 16.90 -7.29
N LEU A 305 15.71 16.27 -7.89
CA LEU A 305 16.91 15.84 -7.18
C LEU A 305 17.64 17.02 -6.51
N ARG A 306 17.78 18.15 -7.20
CA ARG A 306 18.37 19.37 -6.62
C ARG A 306 17.56 19.87 -5.42
N TRP A 307 16.23 19.94 -5.58
CA TRP A 307 15.34 20.36 -4.50
C TRP A 307 15.43 19.40 -3.31
N ARG A 308 15.33 18.09 -3.57
CA ARG A 308 15.42 17.02 -2.56
C ARG A 308 16.74 17.11 -1.80
N ASN A 309 17.84 17.26 -2.48
CA ASN A 309 19.17 17.32 -1.88
C ASN A 309 19.39 18.59 -1.06
N ALA A 310 18.81 19.72 -1.47
CA ALA A 310 18.82 20.96 -0.67
C ALA A 310 18.01 20.81 0.64
N ASN A 311 17.02 19.91 0.65
CA ASN A 311 16.20 19.58 1.83
C ASN A 311 16.59 18.23 2.44
N ALA A 312 17.81 17.77 2.24
CA ALA A 312 18.32 16.53 2.79
C ALA A 312 18.32 16.53 4.32
N ARG A 313 18.29 15.32 4.90
CA ARG A 313 18.29 15.09 6.36
C ARG A 313 17.05 15.63 7.09
N ASP A 314 15.90 15.71 6.42
CA ASP A 314 14.65 15.98 7.13
C ASP A 314 14.43 14.87 8.19
N PRO A 315 14.35 15.21 9.48
CA PRO A 315 14.23 14.24 10.57
C PRO A 315 13.03 13.31 10.40
N ARG A 316 11.92 13.81 9.88
CA ARG A 316 10.69 13.04 9.66
C ARG A 316 10.86 11.94 8.62
N VAL A 317 11.60 12.24 7.54
CA VAL A 317 11.91 11.26 6.49
C VAL A 317 12.85 10.19 7.02
N LEU A 318 13.90 10.59 7.73
CA LEU A 318 14.86 9.66 8.34
C LEU A 318 14.19 8.76 9.39
N ASP A 319 13.27 9.28 10.18
CA ASP A 319 12.51 8.50 11.15
C ASP A 319 11.52 7.55 10.48
N ALA A 320 10.89 7.96 9.38
CA ALA A 320 10.05 7.07 8.58
C ALA A 320 10.85 5.89 7.99
N GLN A 321 12.05 6.15 7.50
CA GLN A 321 12.97 5.11 7.01
C GLN A 321 13.41 4.16 8.13
N ARG A 322 13.76 4.66 9.30
CA ARG A 322 14.11 3.84 10.48
C ARG A 322 12.95 2.94 10.89
N ARG A 323 11.73 3.48 10.96
CA ARG A 323 10.52 2.71 11.29
C ARG A 323 10.25 1.62 10.27
N GLU A 324 10.39 1.91 8.97
CA GLU A 324 10.21 0.91 7.93
C GLU A 324 11.25 -0.22 8.03
N ARG A 325 12.51 0.10 8.28
CA ARG A 325 13.56 -0.90 8.53
C ARG A 325 13.27 -1.77 9.74
N ALA A 326 12.86 -1.17 10.87
CA ALA A 326 12.48 -1.90 12.07
C ALA A 326 11.30 -2.84 11.79
N ARG A 327 10.30 -2.38 11.02
CA ARG A 327 9.17 -3.18 10.60
C ARG A 327 9.61 -4.40 9.78
N VAL A 328 10.50 -4.20 8.82
CA VAL A 328 11.02 -5.29 7.97
C VAL A 328 11.78 -6.32 8.80
N ARG A 329 12.59 -5.89 9.77
CA ARG A 329 13.31 -6.77 10.70
C ARG A 329 12.38 -7.66 11.53
N SER A 330 11.19 -7.18 11.86
CA SER A 330 10.19 -7.92 12.65
C SER A 330 9.32 -8.88 11.83
N GLU A 331 9.34 -8.79 10.50
CA GLU A 331 8.52 -9.65 9.66
C GLU A 331 9.00 -11.11 9.68
N LYS A 332 8.15 -12.04 10.15
CA LYS A 332 8.38 -13.49 10.13
C LYS A 332 9.74 -13.96 10.66
N GLY A 333 10.29 -13.30 11.63
CA GLY A 333 11.60 -13.65 12.19
C GLY A 333 12.77 -13.38 11.24
N HIS A 334 12.57 -12.64 10.16
CA HIS A 334 13.67 -12.12 9.36
C HIS A 334 14.49 -11.16 10.21
N ARG A 335 15.65 -11.63 10.63
CA ARG A 335 16.67 -10.79 11.21
C ARG A 335 17.45 -10.16 10.08
N TRP A 336 17.41 -8.87 10.01
CA TRP A 336 18.32 -8.08 9.20
C TRP A 336 19.65 -7.99 9.95
N GLY A 337 20.64 -8.76 9.49
CA GLY A 337 21.93 -8.85 10.17
C GLY A 337 21.84 -9.55 11.53
N ARG A 338 22.80 -10.37 11.87
CA ARG A 338 22.99 -10.85 13.23
C ARG A 338 23.85 -9.83 13.98
N PRO A 339 23.55 -9.54 15.25
CA PRO A 339 24.54 -8.84 16.06
C PRO A 339 25.83 -9.63 16.00
N GLN A 340 26.92 -9.00 15.56
CA GLN A 340 28.22 -9.64 15.61
C GLN A 340 28.52 -9.98 17.09
N PRO A 341 29.08 -11.17 17.39
CA PRO A 341 29.60 -11.43 18.73
C PRO A 341 30.57 -10.32 19.08
N ARG A 342 30.34 -9.65 20.19
CA ARG A 342 31.35 -8.74 20.72
C ARG A 342 32.60 -9.57 20.90
N ALA A 343 33.68 -9.17 20.22
CA ALA A 343 34.99 -9.72 20.51
C ALA A 343 35.24 -9.52 22.01
N ALA A 344 35.50 -10.63 22.70
CA ALA A 344 35.83 -10.66 24.11
C ALA A 344 37.15 -9.92 24.39
#